data_37175d7e208984463f88979fe97553a6
#
_entry.id   37175d7e208984463f88979fe97553a6
#
_cell.length_a   1.000
_cell.length_b   1.000
_cell.length_c   1.000
_cell.angle_alpha   90.00
_cell.angle_beta   90.00
_cell.angle_gamma   90.00
#
_symmetry.space_group_name_H-M   'P 1'
#
loop_
_entity.id
_entity.type
_entity.pdbx_description
1 polymer ?
#
loop_
_entity_poly.entity_id
_entity_poly.type
_entity_poly.pdbx_seq_one_letter_code
_entity_poly.pdbx_strand_id
1 'polypeptide(L)'
;LFCIVAQDVDTKDVFTFDHTQLEAGYLFLKSATKLIGHNIIGYDIPAIKKVADVDLSDKKIVDTLVLSRLFKPTREGGHGLESWGYRLSYNKGDYGENEDAWDAYCPEMLEYCKRDVELNTKVYETLRIESRGFTPQSVRLEHDVAKIIEDQKTNGFEFDMQKAMLLVAMFSEKLAATESEVHETF
;
A
#
# COMPACT_ATOMS: atom_id res chain seq x y z
N LEU A 1 12.41 3.35 -7.59
CA LEU A 1 11.48 4.46 -7.37
C LEU A 1 11.63 5.47 -8.52
N PHE A 2 10.52 5.94 -9.08
CA PHE A 2 10.56 6.82 -10.26
C PHE A 2 10.17 8.26 -9.96
N CYS A 3 9.34 8.47 -8.95
CA CYS A 3 8.95 9.81 -8.51
C CYS A 3 8.51 9.80 -7.04
N ILE A 4 8.45 10.97 -6.43
CA ILE A 4 7.89 11.22 -5.12
C ILE A 4 6.92 12.39 -5.24
N VAL A 5 5.73 12.22 -4.69
CA VAL A 5 4.75 13.28 -4.55
C VAL A 5 4.31 13.38 -3.10
N ALA A 6 4.22 14.59 -2.60
CA ALA A 6 3.71 14.87 -1.28
C ALA A 6 2.79 16.10 -1.30
N GLN A 7 1.82 16.14 -0.41
CA GLN A 7 0.95 17.29 -0.22
C GLN A 7 0.96 17.71 1.25
N ASP A 8 1.16 18.99 1.49
CA ASP A 8 0.95 19.54 2.82
C ASP A 8 -0.55 19.49 3.16
N VAL A 9 -0.88 18.88 4.30
CA VAL A 9 -2.29 18.67 4.69
C VAL A 9 -2.99 19.96 5.05
N ASP A 10 -2.27 20.96 5.55
CA ASP A 10 -2.82 22.22 6.03
C ASP A 10 -2.90 23.24 4.89
N THR A 11 -1.79 23.48 4.17
CA THR A 11 -1.74 24.48 3.08
C THR A 11 -2.29 23.95 1.76
N LYS A 12 -2.33 22.64 1.56
CA LYS A 12 -2.65 21.94 0.30
C LYS A 12 -1.61 22.12 -0.81
N ASP A 13 -0.44 22.66 -0.50
CA ASP A 13 0.64 22.76 -1.46
C ASP A 13 1.11 21.35 -1.86
N VAL A 14 1.31 21.15 -3.17
CA VAL A 14 1.77 19.89 -3.74
C VAL A 14 3.22 20.01 -4.13
N PHE A 15 4.03 19.08 -3.66
CA PHE A 15 5.46 18.96 -3.92
C PHE A 15 5.70 17.73 -4.78
N THR A 16 6.42 17.89 -5.88
CA THR A 16 6.71 16.81 -6.82
C THR A 16 8.20 16.70 -7.07
N PHE A 17 8.68 15.48 -7.08
CA PHE A 17 10.08 15.15 -7.37
C PHE A 17 10.08 14.02 -8.40
N ASP A 18 10.55 14.31 -9.59
CA ASP A 18 10.70 13.30 -10.64
C ASP A 18 11.95 12.43 -10.42
N HIS A 19 12.23 11.54 -11.37
CA HIS A 19 13.34 10.60 -11.28
C HIS A 19 14.73 11.28 -11.19
N THR A 20 14.85 12.56 -11.57
CA THR A 20 16.10 13.34 -11.47
C THR A 20 16.23 14.07 -10.12
N GLN A 21 15.17 14.12 -9.32
CA GLN A 21 15.06 14.90 -8.10
C GLN A 21 14.82 14.05 -6.85
N LEU A 22 14.99 12.73 -6.94
CA LEU A 22 14.66 11.79 -5.85
C LEU A 22 15.39 12.12 -4.55
N GLU A 23 16.66 12.53 -4.62
CA GLU A 23 17.44 12.92 -3.42
C GLU A 23 16.82 14.11 -2.70
N ALA A 24 16.34 15.11 -3.44
CA ALA A 24 15.63 16.24 -2.85
C ALA A 24 14.29 15.80 -2.23
N GLY A 25 13.61 14.85 -2.87
CA GLY A 25 12.39 14.24 -2.35
C GLY A 25 12.62 13.50 -1.04
N TYR A 26 13.70 12.71 -0.93
CA TYR A 26 14.05 12.02 0.33
C TYR A 26 14.37 13.01 1.45
N LEU A 27 15.12 14.08 1.15
CA LEU A 27 15.39 15.13 2.13
C LEU A 27 14.12 15.85 2.58
N PHE A 28 13.20 16.07 1.64
CA PHE A 28 11.89 16.64 1.94
C PHE A 28 11.08 15.75 2.88
N LEU A 29 10.99 14.44 2.61
CA LEU A 29 10.32 13.48 3.49
C LEU A 29 10.99 13.42 4.88
N LYS A 30 12.32 13.46 4.93
CA LYS A 30 13.07 13.51 6.20
C LYS A 30 12.82 14.79 7.00
N SER A 31 12.49 15.90 6.37
CA SER A 31 12.19 17.16 7.06
C SER A 31 10.81 17.17 7.72
N ALA A 32 9.90 16.30 7.29
CA ALA A 32 8.55 16.20 7.85
C ALA A 32 8.58 15.63 9.27
N THR A 33 7.72 16.16 10.14
CA THR A 33 7.52 15.61 11.49
C THR A 33 6.52 14.47 11.52
N LYS A 34 5.62 14.42 10.53
CA LYS A 34 4.57 13.43 10.40
C LYS A 34 4.35 13.11 8.92
N LEU A 35 4.23 11.84 8.61
CA LEU A 35 3.87 11.35 7.29
C LEU A 35 2.51 10.65 7.33
N ILE A 36 1.68 10.93 6.33
CA ILE A 36 0.36 10.36 6.17
C ILE A 36 0.31 9.69 4.81
N GLY A 37 0.03 8.40 4.76
CA GLY A 37 -0.06 7.65 3.51
C GLY A 37 -1.09 6.53 3.60
N HIS A 38 -1.44 5.96 2.45
CA HIS A 38 -2.33 4.82 2.37
C HIS A 38 -1.52 3.54 2.21
N ASN A 39 -1.56 2.66 3.21
CA ASN A 39 -0.66 1.49 3.30
C ASN A 39 0.83 1.88 3.37
N ILE A 40 1.11 3.06 3.89
CA ILE A 40 2.47 3.61 3.96
C ILE A 40 3.41 2.74 4.82
N ILE A 41 2.88 2.10 5.87
CA ILE A 41 3.63 1.17 6.73
C ILE A 41 4.03 -0.09 5.95
N GLY A 42 3.13 -0.61 5.12
CA GLY A 42 3.34 -1.86 4.40
C GLY A 42 4.01 -1.70 3.03
N TYR A 43 4.13 -0.48 2.51
CA TYR A 43 4.65 -0.27 1.16
C TYR A 43 5.67 0.85 1.05
N ASP A 44 5.28 2.12 1.22
CA ASP A 44 6.14 3.26 0.88
C ASP A 44 7.40 3.32 1.74
N ILE A 45 7.27 3.17 3.07
CA ILE A 45 8.41 3.22 4.00
C ILE A 45 9.38 2.07 3.73
N PRO A 46 8.95 0.79 3.65
CA PRO A 46 9.84 -0.32 3.30
C PRO A 46 10.48 -0.17 1.91
N ALA A 47 9.72 0.31 0.91
CA ALA A 47 10.24 0.52 -0.43
C ALA A 47 11.35 1.59 -0.47
N ILE A 48 11.13 2.74 0.16
CA ILE A 48 12.11 3.82 0.26
C ILE A 48 13.36 3.34 1.01
N LYS A 49 13.20 2.61 2.11
CA LYS A 49 14.32 2.02 2.85
C LYS A 49 15.10 1.04 1.99
N LYS A 50 14.42 0.17 1.25
CA LYS A 50 15.06 -0.86 0.42
C LYS A 50 15.81 -0.27 -0.78
N VAL A 51 15.23 0.75 -1.44
CA VAL A 51 15.77 1.28 -2.71
C VAL A 51 16.81 2.37 -2.48
N ALA A 52 16.63 3.22 -1.47
CA ALA A 52 17.45 4.40 -1.24
C ALA A 52 18.20 4.38 0.10
N ASP A 53 18.00 3.34 0.93
CA ASP A 53 18.53 3.27 2.31
C ASP A 53 18.14 4.48 3.18
N VAL A 54 17.00 5.08 2.89
CA VAL A 54 16.46 6.22 3.63
C VAL A 54 15.60 5.71 4.78
N ASP A 55 16.01 5.98 6.00
CA ASP A 55 15.26 5.65 7.20
C ASP A 55 14.26 6.76 7.57
N LEU A 56 12.99 6.39 7.71
CA LEU A 56 11.88 7.24 8.11
C LEU A 56 11.20 6.71 9.39
N SER A 57 11.83 5.79 10.12
CA SER A 57 11.27 5.15 11.31
C SER A 57 11.08 6.11 12.50
N ASP A 58 11.81 7.23 12.51
CA ASP A 58 11.70 8.30 13.51
C ASP A 58 10.44 9.18 13.31
N LYS A 59 9.77 9.05 12.18
CA LYS A 59 8.61 9.88 11.84
C LYS A 59 7.33 9.39 12.53
N LYS A 60 6.46 10.34 12.85
CA LYS A 60 5.09 10.00 13.24
C LYS A 60 4.32 9.54 12.00
N ILE A 61 4.00 8.27 11.92
CA ILE A 61 3.28 7.68 10.81
C ILE A 61 1.78 7.64 11.10
N VAL A 62 0.99 8.02 10.09
CA VAL A 62 -0.46 7.82 10.06
C VAL A 62 -0.81 7.07 8.77
N ASP A 63 -1.26 5.84 8.92
CA ASP A 63 -1.67 5.00 7.80
C ASP A 63 -3.18 5.02 7.63
N THR A 64 -3.66 5.58 6.51
CA THR A 64 -5.08 5.72 6.25
C THR A 64 -5.77 4.37 5.97
N LEU A 65 -5.04 3.34 5.53
CA LEU A 65 -5.57 1.98 5.41
C LEU A 65 -5.87 1.39 6.80
N VAL A 66 -4.94 1.55 7.75
CA VAL A 66 -5.12 1.14 9.15
C VAL A 66 -6.32 1.86 9.78
N LEU A 67 -6.39 3.18 9.62
CA LEU A 67 -7.52 3.97 10.12
C LEU A 67 -8.85 3.54 9.49
N SER A 68 -8.87 3.29 8.19
CA SER A 68 -10.07 2.86 7.47
C SER A 68 -10.61 1.54 7.99
N ARG A 69 -9.73 0.59 8.30
CA ARG A 69 -10.08 -0.71 8.88
C ARG A 69 -10.55 -0.59 10.32
N LEU A 70 -9.87 0.24 11.13
CA LEU A 70 -10.23 0.46 12.53
C LEU A 70 -11.61 1.11 12.68
N PHE A 71 -11.87 2.18 11.93
CA PHE A 71 -13.09 2.97 12.12
C PHE A 71 -14.35 2.31 11.53
N LYS A 72 -14.21 1.51 10.49
CA LYS A 72 -15.32 0.82 9.86
C LYS A 72 -14.87 -0.51 9.22
N PRO A 73 -14.68 -1.58 9.99
CA PRO A 73 -14.13 -2.85 9.51
C PRO A 73 -14.89 -3.45 8.32
N THR A 74 -16.21 -3.30 8.30
CA THR A 74 -17.12 -3.85 7.27
C THR A 74 -17.44 -2.82 6.18
N ARG A 75 -16.44 -2.04 5.74
CA ARG A 75 -16.63 -1.03 4.70
C ARG A 75 -16.95 -1.69 3.37
N GLU A 76 -18.12 -1.35 2.81
CA GLU A 76 -18.55 -1.85 1.51
C GLU A 76 -17.54 -1.49 0.41
N GLY A 77 -17.22 -2.42 -0.49
CA GLY A 77 -16.20 -2.27 -1.53
C GLY A 77 -14.75 -2.30 -1.01
N GLY A 78 -14.53 -2.49 0.30
CA GLY A 78 -13.18 -2.63 0.89
C GLY A 78 -12.52 -1.32 1.27
N HIS A 79 -11.21 -1.38 1.54
CA HIS A 79 -10.43 -0.29 2.15
C HIS A 79 -9.37 0.29 1.21
N GLY A 80 -9.16 -0.29 0.02
CA GLY A 80 -8.16 0.17 -0.94
C GLY A 80 -8.41 1.60 -1.42
N LEU A 81 -7.35 2.27 -1.89
CA LEU A 81 -7.42 3.66 -2.33
C LEU A 81 -8.38 3.84 -3.52
N GLU A 82 -8.43 2.86 -4.42
CA GLU A 82 -9.39 2.83 -5.53
C GLU A 82 -10.85 2.83 -5.02
N SER A 83 -11.18 1.95 -4.06
CA SER A 83 -12.51 1.89 -3.46
C SER A 83 -12.89 3.19 -2.75
N TRP A 84 -11.92 3.90 -2.19
CA TRP A 84 -12.09 5.23 -1.66
C TRP A 84 -12.35 6.26 -2.77
N GLY A 85 -11.69 6.12 -3.91
CA GLY A 85 -11.94 6.94 -5.10
C GLY A 85 -13.41 6.87 -5.53
N TYR A 86 -13.97 5.68 -5.66
CA TYR A 86 -15.39 5.50 -5.98
C TYR A 86 -16.31 6.15 -4.94
N ARG A 87 -16.05 5.97 -3.62
CA ARG A 87 -16.86 6.57 -2.56
C ARG A 87 -16.83 8.09 -2.53
N LEU A 88 -15.68 8.66 -2.84
CA LEU A 88 -15.49 10.11 -2.82
C LEU A 88 -15.76 10.76 -4.20
N SER A 89 -16.21 9.96 -5.17
CA SER A 89 -16.43 10.39 -6.56
C SER A 89 -15.17 11.07 -7.14
N TYR A 90 -14.01 10.52 -6.81
CA TYR A 90 -12.69 11.00 -7.24
C TYR A 90 -12.00 9.91 -8.05
N ASN A 91 -12.05 10.00 -9.37
CA ASN A 91 -11.46 8.99 -10.25
C ASN A 91 -9.92 9.10 -10.28
N LYS A 92 -9.23 7.99 -10.04
CA LYS A 92 -7.77 7.87 -10.11
C LYS A 92 -7.22 7.94 -11.54
N GLY A 93 -8.03 7.65 -12.57
CA GLY A 93 -7.59 7.40 -13.95
C GLY A 93 -7.06 5.96 -14.11
N ASP A 94 -6.85 5.58 -15.36
CA ASP A 94 -6.63 4.19 -15.78
C ASP A 94 -5.13 3.86 -15.99
N TYR A 95 -4.23 4.75 -15.60
CA TYR A 95 -2.78 4.61 -15.83
C TYR A 95 -2.22 3.27 -15.32
N GLY A 96 -2.63 2.85 -14.13
CA GLY A 96 -2.13 1.63 -13.50
C GLY A 96 -2.66 0.32 -14.12
N GLU A 97 -3.60 0.37 -15.06
CA GLU A 97 -4.16 -0.79 -15.75
C GLU A 97 -3.28 -1.25 -16.93
N ASN A 98 -2.34 -0.41 -17.37
CA ASN A 98 -1.41 -0.76 -18.44
C ASN A 98 -0.28 -1.62 -17.87
N GLU A 99 -0.02 -2.79 -18.48
CA GLU A 99 1.01 -3.74 -18.02
C GLU A 99 2.42 -3.11 -17.98
N ASP A 100 2.74 -2.23 -18.93
CA ASP A 100 4.05 -1.58 -19.05
C ASP A 100 4.15 -0.25 -18.26
N ALA A 101 3.09 0.13 -17.51
CA ALA A 101 3.01 1.43 -16.84
C ALA A 101 4.15 1.71 -15.85
N TRP A 102 4.81 0.66 -15.36
CA TRP A 102 5.79 0.72 -14.27
C TRP A 102 7.22 0.38 -14.71
N ASP A 103 7.48 0.18 -15.99
CA ASP A 103 8.79 -0.22 -16.51
C ASP A 103 9.79 0.95 -16.56
N ALA A 104 9.29 2.15 -16.86
CA ALA A 104 10.11 3.34 -16.93
C ALA A 104 9.32 4.58 -16.45
N TYR A 105 10.07 5.61 -16.05
CA TYR A 105 9.44 6.89 -15.72
C TYR A 105 8.79 7.53 -16.95
N CYS A 106 7.58 8.05 -16.75
CA CYS A 106 6.93 8.96 -17.70
C CYS A 106 6.16 10.07 -16.94
N PRO A 107 5.86 11.21 -17.60
CA PRO A 107 5.11 12.29 -16.96
C PRO A 107 3.72 11.89 -16.47
N GLU A 108 3.07 10.96 -17.15
CA GLU A 108 1.76 10.42 -16.81
C GLU A 108 1.79 9.69 -15.47
N MET A 109 2.90 8.98 -15.16
CA MET A 109 3.14 8.36 -13.86
C MET A 109 3.14 9.41 -12.73
N LEU A 110 3.79 10.55 -12.95
CA LEU A 110 3.83 11.63 -11.97
C LEU A 110 2.43 12.23 -11.73
N GLU A 111 1.66 12.43 -12.79
CA GLU A 111 0.28 12.91 -12.68
C GLU A 111 -0.63 11.89 -11.99
N TYR A 112 -0.44 10.60 -12.24
CA TYR A 112 -1.13 9.54 -11.51
C TYR A 112 -0.79 9.58 -10.01
N CYS A 113 0.49 9.68 -9.66
CA CYS A 113 0.91 9.82 -8.25
C CYS A 113 0.33 11.06 -7.57
N LYS A 114 0.22 12.20 -8.28
CA LYS A 114 -0.44 13.41 -7.74
C LYS A 114 -1.89 13.13 -7.38
N ARG A 115 -2.64 12.48 -8.28
CA ARG A 115 -4.05 12.13 -8.03
C ARG A 115 -4.20 11.19 -6.83
N ASP A 116 -3.29 10.23 -6.67
CA ASP A 116 -3.29 9.33 -5.52
C ASP A 116 -3.07 10.08 -4.20
N VAL A 117 -2.15 11.04 -4.18
CA VAL A 117 -1.87 11.87 -3.00
C VAL A 117 -3.06 12.78 -2.67
N GLU A 118 -3.66 13.42 -3.67
CA GLU A 118 -4.86 14.24 -3.50
C GLU A 118 -6.04 13.41 -2.99
N LEU A 119 -6.26 12.22 -3.56
CA LEU A 119 -7.27 11.28 -3.09
C LEU A 119 -7.00 10.87 -1.64
N ASN A 120 -5.77 10.50 -1.30
CA ASN A 120 -5.42 10.12 0.07
C ASN A 120 -5.63 11.27 1.06
N THR A 121 -5.42 12.51 0.66
CA THR A 121 -5.72 13.68 1.48
C THR A 121 -7.23 13.76 1.79
N LYS A 122 -8.09 13.55 0.80
CA LYS A 122 -9.56 13.49 0.99
C LYS A 122 -9.98 12.32 1.87
N VAL A 123 -9.34 11.17 1.71
CA VAL A 123 -9.54 9.99 2.57
C VAL A 123 -9.20 10.32 4.01
N TYR A 124 -8.04 10.93 4.24
CA TYR A 124 -7.62 11.32 5.58
C TYR A 124 -8.59 12.32 6.23
N GLU A 125 -9.05 13.32 5.50
CA GLU A 125 -10.06 14.28 5.98
C GLU A 125 -11.37 13.58 6.38
N THR A 126 -11.84 12.63 5.57
CA THR A 126 -13.03 11.82 5.87
C THR A 126 -12.82 10.98 7.13
N LEU A 127 -11.67 10.29 7.23
CA LEU A 127 -11.33 9.47 8.39
C LEU A 127 -11.17 10.30 9.68
N ARG A 128 -10.74 11.55 9.59
CA ARG A 128 -10.75 12.47 10.75
C ARG A 128 -12.16 12.71 11.30
N ILE A 129 -13.18 12.73 10.44
CA ILE A 129 -14.57 12.85 10.87
C ILE A 129 -15.05 11.53 11.49
N GLU A 130 -14.71 10.41 10.87
CA GLU A 130 -15.08 9.07 11.35
C GLU A 130 -14.37 8.67 12.66
N SER A 131 -13.26 9.32 13.00
CA SER A 131 -12.50 9.04 14.22
C SER A 131 -13.23 9.36 15.54
N ARG A 132 -14.39 9.97 15.46
CA ARG A 132 -15.19 10.31 16.64
C ARG A 132 -15.57 9.06 17.43
N GLY A 133 -15.18 9.02 18.69
CA GLY A 133 -15.40 7.87 19.58
C GLY A 133 -14.20 6.92 19.70
N PHE A 134 -13.16 7.10 18.88
CA PHE A 134 -11.91 6.35 19.01
C PHE A 134 -10.89 7.15 19.82
N THR A 135 -10.18 6.46 20.71
CA THR A 135 -9.12 7.08 21.52
C THR A 135 -7.81 7.15 20.76
N PRO A 136 -6.90 8.11 21.09
CA PRO A 136 -5.55 8.10 20.54
C PRO A 136 -4.77 6.81 20.84
N GLN A 137 -5.10 6.14 21.96
CA GLN A 137 -4.49 4.87 22.33
C GLN A 137 -4.89 3.74 21.40
N SER A 138 -6.19 3.61 21.03
CA SER A 138 -6.64 2.60 20.08
C SER A 138 -6.02 2.81 18.70
N VAL A 139 -5.96 4.05 18.23
CA VAL A 139 -5.29 4.39 16.96
C VAL A 139 -3.81 4.00 16.99
N ARG A 140 -3.11 4.30 18.09
CA ARG A 140 -1.69 3.92 18.23
C ARG A 140 -1.51 2.41 18.21
N LEU A 141 -2.34 1.69 18.99
CA LEU A 141 -2.27 0.24 19.08
C LEU A 141 -2.37 -0.42 17.68
N GLU A 142 -3.34 0.00 16.86
CA GLU A 142 -3.50 -0.55 15.51
C GLU A 142 -2.31 -0.25 14.60
N HIS A 143 -1.71 0.93 14.70
CA HIS A 143 -0.49 1.27 13.95
C HIS A 143 0.71 0.44 14.42
N ASP A 144 0.84 0.21 15.73
CA ASP A 144 1.94 -0.61 16.28
C ASP A 144 1.76 -2.08 15.86
N VAL A 145 0.53 -2.60 15.87
CA VAL A 145 0.21 -3.95 15.34
C VAL A 145 0.52 -4.04 13.85
N ALA A 146 0.18 -3.02 13.06
CA ALA A 146 0.49 -3.01 11.62
C ALA A 146 2.00 -3.10 11.35
N LYS A 147 2.84 -2.42 12.13
CA LYS A 147 4.30 -2.53 12.05
C LYS A 147 4.80 -3.94 12.39
N ILE A 148 4.29 -4.53 13.47
CA ILE A 148 4.64 -5.91 13.87
C ILE A 148 4.28 -6.90 12.75
N ILE A 149 3.10 -6.74 12.13
CA ILE A 149 2.68 -7.59 11.01
C ILE A 149 3.62 -7.42 9.82
N GLU A 150 4.07 -6.21 9.53
CA GLU A 150 5.02 -5.98 8.43
C GLU A 150 6.39 -6.59 8.71
N ASP A 151 6.88 -6.49 9.95
CA ASP A 151 8.09 -7.18 10.39
C ASP A 151 7.96 -8.71 10.25
N GLN A 152 6.80 -9.27 10.62
CA GLN A 152 6.53 -10.70 10.44
C GLN A 152 6.52 -11.12 8.97
N LYS A 153 5.95 -10.32 8.08
CA LYS A 153 5.96 -10.59 6.63
C LYS A 153 7.38 -10.55 6.07
N THR A 154 8.18 -9.57 6.49
CA THR A 154 9.56 -9.40 6.04
C THR A 154 10.45 -10.55 6.51
N ASN A 155 10.31 -10.96 7.77
CA ASN A 155 11.06 -12.09 8.34
C ASN A 155 10.59 -13.44 7.79
N GLY A 156 9.31 -13.55 7.46
CA GLY A 156 8.68 -14.81 7.02
C GLY A 156 8.64 -15.88 8.10
N PHE A 157 8.32 -17.09 7.70
CA PHE A 157 8.45 -18.29 8.54
C PHE A 157 9.25 -19.36 7.81
N GLU A 158 9.79 -20.27 8.58
CA GLU A 158 10.40 -21.47 8.02
C GLU A 158 9.33 -22.29 7.26
N PHE A 159 9.63 -22.61 6.02
CA PHE A 159 8.73 -23.37 5.15
C PHE A 159 9.45 -24.57 4.56
N ASP A 160 8.94 -25.78 4.80
CA ASP A 160 9.52 -27.01 4.31
C ASP A 160 9.24 -27.17 2.80
N MET A 161 10.09 -26.58 1.99
CA MET A 161 9.99 -26.64 0.53
C MET A 161 10.00 -28.06 -0.01
N GLN A 162 10.74 -28.99 0.61
CA GLN A 162 10.83 -30.37 0.14
C GLN A 162 9.49 -31.09 0.30
N LYS A 163 8.88 -30.96 1.47
CA LYS A 163 7.52 -31.52 1.68
C LYS A 163 6.48 -30.86 0.79
N ALA A 164 6.56 -29.55 0.60
CA ALA A 164 5.64 -28.83 -0.28
C ALA A 164 5.74 -29.36 -1.73
N MET A 165 6.94 -29.53 -2.25
CA MET A 165 7.16 -30.07 -3.60
C MET A 165 6.67 -31.51 -3.74
N LEU A 166 6.86 -32.38 -2.74
CA LEU A 166 6.29 -33.73 -2.72
C LEU A 166 4.76 -33.72 -2.73
N LEU A 167 4.15 -32.83 -1.96
CA LEU A 167 2.68 -32.67 -1.97
C LEU A 167 2.17 -32.17 -3.32
N VAL A 168 2.83 -31.21 -3.94
CA VAL A 168 2.47 -30.73 -5.28
C VAL A 168 2.55 -31.88 -6.29
N ALA A 169 3.63 -32.64 -6.31
CA ALA A 169 3.78 -33.77 -7.21
C ALA A 169 2.66 -34.81 -7.01
N MET A 170 2.38 -35.18 -5.76
CA MET A 170 1.32 -36.14 -5.42
C MET A 170 -0.09 -35.65 -5.85
N PHE A 171 -0.38 -34.36 -5.65
CA PHE A 171 -1.67 -33.80 -6.08
C PHE A 171 -1.78 -33.67 -7.59
N SER A 172 -0.69 -33.33 -8.29
CA SER A 172 -0.64 -33.30 -9.76
C SER A 172 -0.88 -34.69 -10.35
N GLU A 173 -0.28 -35.75 -9.77
CA GLU A 173 -0.50 -37.14 -10.19
C GLU A 173 -1.97 -37.56 -9.98
N LYS A 174 -2.54 -37.25 -8.81
CA LYS A 174 -3.95 -37.55 -8.54
C LYS A 174 -4.89 -36.80 -9.49
N LEU A 175 -4.59 -35.53 -9.77
CA LEU A 175 -5.39 -34.73 -10.70
C LEU A 175 -5.37 -35.37 -12.10
N ALA A 176 -4.18 -35.69 -12.63
CA ALA A 176 -4.04 -36.35 -13.94
C ALA A 176 -4.76 -37.69 -14.00
N ALA A 177 -4.66 -38.51 -12.93
CA ALA A 177 -5.38 -39.78 -12.87
C ALA A 177 -6.90 -39.59 -12.89
N THR A 178 -7.41 -38.61 -12.15
CA THR A 178 -8.84 -38.32 -12.12
C THR A 178 -9.34 -37.76 -13.45
N GLU A 179 -8.57 -36.88 -14.09
CA GLU A 179 -8.88 -36.36 -15.43
C GLU A 179 -8.94 -37.49 -16.47
N SER A 180 -7.99 -38.45 -16.44
CA SER A 180 -8.00 -39.61 -17.32
C SER A 180 -9.24 -40.48 -17.09
N GLU A 181 -9.60 -40.76 -15.83
CA GLU A 181 -10.79 -41.52 -15.48
C GLU A 181 -12.08 -40.86 -15.98
N VAL A 182 -12.19 -39.52 -15.87
CA VAL A 182 -13.32 -38.76 -16.38
C VAL A 182 -13.38 -38.86 -17.90
N HIS A 183 -12.26 -38.69 -18.60
CA HIS A 183 -12.21 -38.77 -20.07
C HIS A 183 -12.47 -40.19 -20.62
N GLU A 184 -12.19 -41.23 -19.85
CA GLU A 184 -12.53 -42.61 -20.23
C GLU A 184 -14.02 -42.91 -20.02
N THR A 185 -14.69 -42.19 -19.11
CA THR A 185 -16.06 -42.44 -18.72
C THR A 185 -17.06 -41.63 -19.58
N PHE A 186 -16.64 -40.47 -20.07
CA PHE A 186 -17.44 -39.52 -20.84
C PHE A 186 -16.81 -39.15 -22.18
#